data_e272fa42ef08f3ad7ee024bfebcfb397
#
_entry.id   e272fa42ef08f3ad7ee024bfebcfb397
#
_cell.length_a   1.000
_cell.length_b   1.000
_cell.length_c   1.000
_cell.angle_alpha   90.00
_cell.angle_beta   90.00
_cell.angle_gamma   90.00
#
_symmetry.space_group_name_H-M   'P 1'
#
loop_
_entity.id
_entity.type
_entity.pdbx_description
1 polymer ?
#
loop_
_entity_poly.entity_id
_entity_poly.type
_entity_poly.pdbx_seq_one_letter_code
_entity_poly.pdbx_strand_id
1 'polypeptide(L)'
;MKMPENLVIEKSFTINDSLGSPNMYVFNLKRGGYAILSADERYNPLLAVVAKGKYENRKAPGGLIMWLDHTMDNINLAKSRKTEISKSSKTAWRYFVNKTINDDPNAAQRLLPIDNEGCCPDCPHYPECLDDPSLSCNSIICNDEDPCGTLTFIQKGPYLLTQWGQWWGYNDMCPNLGCNPTGYNHNAPTGCVATAMAQVIRYWAVPTPFNFNYSGMPNTYNYFYGNNTEIHRLMRKAADAVQMQWGCGGSKADNDDAADELKNTFGFSSANYTNTYNQSVLLANLNYGYPVILGGYRTRTWFWPFYGYENGHSWVCDGYYRYYNNCYSYLYLSMNWGWEGTDDGWYAYDNWNPPSAGGSYKYKQDMIYNILP
;
A
#
# COMPACT_ATOMS: atom_id res chain seq x y z
N MET A 1 -1.01 -18.35 0.41
CA MET A 1 -1.18 -18.48 -1.06
C MET A 1 0.21 -18.74 -1.63
N LYS A 2 0.48 -19.93 -2.23
CA LYS A 2 1.74 -20.12 -2.94
C LYS A 2 1.83 -19.06 -4.03
N MET A 3 2.95 -18.37 -4.13
CA MET A 3 3.24 -17.58 -5.34
C MET A 3 3.00 -18.51 -6.53
N PRO A 4 2.28 -18.09 -7.57
CA PRO A 4 2.08 -18.94 -8.74
C PRO A 4 3.46 -19.28 -9.31
N GLU A 5 3.72 -20.54 -9.50
CA GLU A 5 5.00 -21.10 -9.94
C GLU A 5 5.48 -20.66 -11.34
N ASN A 6 4.79 -19.69 -11.98
CA ASN A 6 5.19 -19.11 -13.26
C ASN A 6 4.64 -17.69 -13.40
N LEU A 7 5.29 -16.71 -12.79
CA LEU A 7 5.11 -15.30 -13.15
C LEU A 7 5.78 -15.06 -14.51
N VAL A 8 5.02 -15.16 -15.58
CA VAL A 8 5.54 -14.89 -16.93
C VAL A 8 5.46 -13.38 -17.17
N ILE A 9 6.61 -12.76 -17.40
CA ILE A 9 6.71 -11.36 -17.82
C ILE A 9 6.19 -11.27 -19.25
N GLU A 10 5.25 -10.35 -19.48
CA GLU A 10 4.71 -10.07 -20.80
C GLU A 10 5.47 -8.93 -21.48
N LYS A 11 5.78 -7.88 -20.72
CA LYS A 11 6.46 -6.68 -21.20
C LYS A 11 7.22 -6.00 -20.07
N SER A 12 8.36 -5.43 -20.37
CA SER A 12 9.15 -4.62 -19.43
C SER A 12 9.34 -3.20 -19.95
N PHE A 13 9.52 -2.27 -19.00
CA PHE A 13 9.85 -0.87 -19.25
C PHE A 13 10.98 -0.46 -18.33
N THR A 14 11.86 0.40 -18.83
CA THR A 14 12.87 1.06 -18.02
C THR A 14 12.47 2.52 -17.82
N ILE A 15 12.48 2.99 -16.58
CA ILE A 15 12.27 4.38 -16.23
C ILE A 15 13.65 4.96 -15.91
N ASN A 16 14.10 5.89 -16.73
CA ASN A 16 15.39 6.52 -16.63
C ASN A 16 15.28 7.86 -15.87
N ASP A 17 16.36 8.25 -15.22
CA ASP A 17 16.54 9.61 -14.69
C ASP A 17 16.74 10.65 -15.82
N SER A 18 16.86 11.92 -15.44
CA SER A 18 17.10 13.02 -16.39
C SER A 18 18.43 12.93 -17.15
N LEU A 19 19.36 12.09 -16.68
CA LEU A 19 20.65 11.83 -17.31
C LEU A 19 20.63 10.58 -18.20
N GLY A 20 19.48 9.91 -18.32
CA GLY A 20 19.31 8.70 -19.12
C GLY A 20 19.72 7.40 -18.42
N SER A 21 20.09 7.45 -17.13
CA SER A 21 20.48 6.27 -16.37
C SER A 21 19.24 5.56 -15.80
N PRO A 22 19.19 4.20 -15.79
CA PRO A 22 18.08 3.47 -15.20
C PRO A 22 17.88 3.80 -13.72
N ASN A 23 16.65 4.08 -13.35
CA ASN A 23 16.23 4.27 -11.96
C ASN A 23 15.28 3.18 -11.49
N MET A 24 14.39 2.73 -12.35
CA MET A 24 13.41 1.69 -12.03
C MET A 24 13.13 0.82 -13.25
N TYR A 25 12.70 -0.40 -12.99
CA TYR A 25 12.18 -1.33 -13.99
C TYR A 25 10.75 -1.67 -13.68
N VAL A 26 9.88 -1.69 -14.68
CA VAL A 26 8.48 -2.11 -14.55
C VAL A 26 8.26 -3.36 -15.39
N PHE A 27 7.69 -4.39 -14.79
CA PHE A 27 7.41 -5.68 -15.42
C PHE A 27 5.91 -5.95 -15.41
N ASN A 28 5.26 -5.85 -16.57
CA ASN A 28 3.89 -6.30 -16.73
C ASN A 28 3.82 -7.83 -16.76
N LEU A 29 2.87 -8.39 -16.02
CA LEU A 29 2.67 -9.83 -15.90
C LEU A 29 1.60 -10.32 -16.90
N LYS A 30 1.82 -11.49 -17.51
CA LYS A 30 0.92 -12.05 -18.53
C LYS A 30 -0.51 -12.30 -18.02
N ARG A 31 -0.67 -12.58 -16.73
CA ARG A 31 -1.99 -12.78 -16.09
C ARG A 31 -2.62 -11.50 -15.54
N GLY A 32 -2.05 -10.35 -15.87
CA GLY A 32 -2.41 -9.05 -15.34
C GLY A 32 -1.62 -8.67 -14.09
N GLY A 33 -1.63 -7.38 -13.76
CA GLY A 33 -0.76 -6.80 -12.74
C GLY A 33 0.64 -6.46 -13.25
N TYR A 34 1.41 -5.77 -12.43
CA TYR A 34 2.79 -5.43 -12.72
C TYR A 34 3.61 -5.25 -11.44
N ALA A 35 4.92 -5.38 -11.56
CA ALA A 35 5.87 -5.12 -10.49
C ALA A 35 6.82 -3.98 -10.87
N ILE A 36 7.21 -3.17 -9.91
CA ILE A 36 8.18 -2.09 -10.07
C ILE A 36 9.38 -2.40 -9.18
N LEU A 37 10.55 -2.43 -9.80
CA LEU A 37 11.83 -2.72 -9.14
C LEU A 37 12.74 -1.50 -9.20
N SER A 38 13.56 -1.32 -8.16
CA SER A 38 14.66 -0.36 -8.20
C SER A 38 15.77 -0.82 -9.15
N ALA A 39 16.44 0.11 -9.79
CA ALA A 39 17.65 -0.13 -10.53
C ALA A 39 18.92 0.21 -9.73
N ASP A 40 18.79 0.56 -8.46
CA ASP A 40 19.90 0.93 -7.57
C ASP A 40 19.89 0.11 -6.28
N GLU A 41 21.01 -0.51 -5.97
CA GLU A 41 21.17 -1.41 -4.81
C GLU A 41 21.10 -0.69 -3.45
N ARG A 42 21.22 0.63 -3.43
CA ARG A 42 21.03 1.45 -2.23
C ARG A 42 19.59 1.56 -1.81
N TYR A 43 18.67 1.18 -2.69
CA TYR A 43 17.24 1.17 -2.46
C TYR A 43 16.69 -0.27 -2.42
N ASN A 44 15.52 -0.47 -1.83
CA ASN A 44 14.89 -1.80 -1.84
C ASN A 44 14.65 -2.29 -3.27
N PRO A 45 14.93 -3.57 -3.58
CA PRO A 45 14.75 -4.10 -4.93
C PRO A 45 13.29 -4.04 -5.41
N LEU A 46 12.34 -4.41 -4.57
CA LEU A 46 10.91 -4.37 -4.89
C LEU A 46 10.28 -3.10 -4.35
N LEU A 47 9.84 -2.21 -5.25
CA LEU A 47 9.24 -0.92 -4.90
C LEU A 47 7.72 -1.01 -4.82
N ALA A 48 7.08 -1.73 -5.74
CA ALA A 48 5.64 -1.93 -5.74
C ALA A 48 5.23 -3.20 -6.49
N VAL A 49 4.07 -3.78 -6.09
CA VAL A 49 3.37 -4.82 -6.83
C VAL A 49 1.91 -4.41 -6.96
N VAL A 50 1.43 -4.39 -8.18
CA VAL A 50 0.03 -4.10 -8.50
C VAL A 50 -0.62 -5.37 -9.04
N ALA A 51 -1.67 -5.84 -8.39
CA ALA A 51 -2.28 -7.15 -8.67
C ALA A 51 -3.12 -7.19 -9.96
N LYS A 52 -3.58 -6.04 -10.45
CA LYS A 52 -4.45 -5.95 -11.62
C LYS A 52 -4.03 -4.79 -12.52
N GLY A 53 -4.43 -4.84 -13.79
CA GLY A 53 -4.10 -3.80 -14.77
C GLY A 53 -2.75 -4.04 -15.45
N LYS A 54 -2.31 -3.07 -16.23
CA LYS A 54 -1.01 -3.06 -16.92
C LYS A 54 -0.43 -1.66 -16.85
N TYR A 55 0.88 -1.57 -16.68
CA TYR A 55 1.59 -0.31 -16.81
C TYR A 55 1.73 0.08 -18.28
N GLU A 56 1.36 1.31 -18.63
CA GLU A 56 1.56 1.92 -19.95
C GLU A 56 2.29 3.26 -19.78
N ASN A 57 3.50 3.35 -20.30
CA ASN A 57 4.48 4.44 -20.04
C ASN A 57 3.98 5.88 -20.30
N ARG A 58 2.89 6.07 -21.04
CA ARG A 58 2.32 7.41 -21.35
C ARG A 58 0.86 7.57 -20.94
N LYS A 59 0.29 6.56 -20.33
CA LYS A 59 -1.10 6.51 -19.88
C LYS A 59 -1.24 6.10 -18.42
N ALA A 60 -0.14 6.17 -17.69
CA ALA A 60 -0.19 5.90 -16.25
C ALA A 60 -1.07 6.96 -15.57
N PRO A 61 -1.91 6.56 -14.59
CA PRO A 61 -2.66 7.51 -13.78
C PRO A 61 -1.74 8.56 -13.18
N GLY A 62 -2.19 9.82 -13.11
CA GLY A 62 -1.37 10.93 -12.62
C GLY A 62 -0.71 10.67 -11.27
N GLY A 63 -1.41 9.96 -10.39
CA GLY A 63 -0.87 9.53 -9.11
C GLY A 63 0.30 8.54 -9.20
N LEU A 64 0.24 7.60 -10.13
CA LEU A 64 1.38 6.69 -10.36
C LEU A 64 2.59 7.46 -10.90
N ILE A 65 2.37 8.43 -11.79
CA ILE A 65 3.44 9.30 -12.32
C ILE A 65 4.11 10.06 -11.18
N MET A 66 3.34 10.71 -10.31
CA MET A 66 3.87 11.46 -9.16
C MET A 66 4.64 10.57 -8.18
N TRP A 67 4.16 9.35 -7.95
CA TRP A 67 4.86 8.38 -7.11
C TRP A 67 6.18 7.93 -7.74
N LEU A 68 6.18 7.67 -9.05
CA LEU A 68 7.39 7.31 -9.78
C LEU A 68 8.41 8.44 -9.72
N ASP A 69 7.99 9.69 -9.95
CA ASP A 69 8.86 10.88 -9.87
C ASP A 69 9.46 11.04 -8.47
N HIS A 70 8.64 10.95 -7.42
CA HIS A 70 9.13 11.04 -6.04
C HIS A 70 10.08 9.88 -5.68
N THR A 71 9.77 8.67 -6.13
CA THR A 71 10.64 7.50 -5.92
C THR A 71 11.95 7.66 -6.68
N MET A 72 11.90 8.20 -7.90
CA MET A 72 13.07 8.54 -8.71
C MET A 72 13.96 9.58 -8.02
N ASP A 73 13.37 10.63 -7.45
CA ASP A 73 14.10 11.65 -6.69
C ASP A 73 14.82 11.05 -5.47
N ASN A 74 14.18 10.16 -4.74
CA ASN A 74 14.78 9.47 -3.61
C ASN A 74 15.92 8.54 -4.02
N ILE A 75 15.78 7.81 -5.12
CA ILE A 75 16.84 6.98 -5.68
C ILE A 75 18.03 7.87 -6.14
N ASN A 76 17.76 8.96 -6.84
CA ASN A 76 18.77 9.92 -7.28
C ASN A 76 19.49 10.57 -6.09
N LEU A 77 18.75 10.89 -5.02
CA LEU A 77 19.34 11.40 -3.79
C LEU A 77 20.29 10.38 -3.14
N ALA A 78 19.88 9.10 -3.10
CA ALA A 78 20.74 8.02 -2.61
C ALA A 78 22.00 7.84 -3.48
N LYS A 79 21.85 7.93 -4.79
CA LYS A 79 22.99 7.91 -5.75
C LYS A 79 23.94 9.08 -5.51
N SER A 80 23.42 10.31 -5.40
CA SER A 80 24.22 11.54 -5.28
C SER A 80 25.01 11.63 -3.97
N ARG A 81 24.43 11.14 -2.89
CA ARG A 81 25.05 11.16 -1.55
C ARG A 81 26.15 10.12 -1.38
N LYS A 82 26.39 9.24 -2.38
CA LYS A 82 27.28 8.08 -2.25
C LYS A 82 27.03 7.31 -0.94
N THR A 83 25.77 7.24 -0.55
CA THR A 83 25.33 6.58 0.69
C THR A 83 25.79 5.13 0.62
N GLU A 84 26.41 4.62 1.66
CA GLU A 84 26.72 3.20 1.73
C GLU A 84 25.44 2.38 1.62
N ILE A 85 25.51 1.26 0.89
CA ILE A 85 24.37 0.35 0.77
C ILE A 85 24.04 -0.16 2.17
N SER A 86 22.80 0.06 2.63
CA SER A 86 22.39 -0.43 3.94
C SER A 86 22.47 -1.96 3.99
N LYS A 87 22.77 -2.52 5.16
CA LYS A 87 22.81 -3.97 5.34
C LYS A 87 21.48 -4.62 4.94
N SER A 88 20.35 -3.96 5.19
CA SER A 88 19.03 -4.41 4.78
C SER A 88 18.85 -4.43 3.25
N SER A 89 19.30 -3.40 2.54
CA SER A 89 19.22 -3.34 1.08
C SER A 89 20.10 -4.42 0.43
N LYS A 90 21.35 -4.57 0.89
CA LYS A 90 22.24 -5.65 0.43
C LYS A 90 21.57 -7.02 0.55
N THR A 91 20.97 -7.31 1.68
CA THR A 91 20.34 -8.61 1.95
C THR A 91 19.10 -8.81 1.07
N ALA A 92 18.27 -7.78 0.89
CA ALA A 92 17.09 -7.84 0.03
C ALA A 92 17.48 -8.10 -1.44
N TRP A 93 18.50 -7.44 -1.93
CA TRP A 93 19.03 -7.65 -3.28
C TRP A 93 19.60 -9.05 -3.47
N ARG A 94 20.38 -9.55 -2.51
CA ARG A 94 20.92 -10.90 -2.55
C ARG A 94 19.81 -11.96 -2.61
N TYR A 95 18.78 -11.84 -1.79
CA TYR A 95 17.62 -12.74 -1.83
C TYR A 95 16.93 -12.72 -3.21
N PHE A 96 16.74 -11.52 -3.77
CA PHE A 96 16.10 -11.36 -5.08
C PHE A 96 16.91 -12.02 -6.19
N VAL A 97 18.23 -11.83 -6.18
CA VAL A 97 19.16 -12.44 -7.15
C VAL A 97 19.22 -13.96 -6.98
N ASN A 98 19.40 -14.46 -5.76
CA ASN A 98 19.54 -15.90 -5.49
C ASN A 98 18.29 -16.69 -5.86
N LYS A 99 17.08 -16.14 -5.65
CA LYS A 99 15.84 -16.79 -6.07
C LYS A 99 15.72 -16.85 -7.59
N THR A 100 16.12 -15.81 -8.29
CA THR A 100 16.14 -15.78 -9.76
C THR A 100 17.15 -16.78 -10.33
N ILE A 101 18.30 -16.96 -9.65
CA ILE A 101 19.36 -17.90 -10.04
C ILE A 101 18.92 -19.36 -9.88
N ASN A 102 18.18 -19.68 -8.82
CA ASN A 102 17.68 -21.05 -8.60
C ASN A 102 16.61 -21.48 -9.62
N ASP A 103 15.92 -20.50 -10.24
CA ASP A 103 14.94 -20.76 -11.30
C ASP A 103 15.57 -20.79 -12.72
N ASP A 104 16.80 -20.26 -12.89
CA ASP A 104 17.60 -20.33 -14.13
C ASP A 104 19.09 -20.54 -13.81
N PRO A 105 19.60 -21.77 -13.91
CA PRO A 105 21.01 -22.08 -13.62
C PRO A 105 22.03 -21.32 -14.45
N ASN A 106 21.62 -20.75 -15.60
CA ASN A 106 22.50 -19.99 -16.47
C ASN A 106 22.45 -18.47 -16.20
N ALA A 107 21.50 -17.98 -15.41
CA ALA A 107 21.41 -16.56 -15.03
C ALA A 107 22.55 -16.16 -14.08
N ALA A 108 23.05 -17.08 -13.27
CA ALA A 108 24.13 -16.86 -12.32
C ALA A 108 25.44 -16.40 -12.99
N GLN A 109 25.73 -16.90 -14.18
CA GLN A 109 26.95 -16.51 -14.93
C GLN A 109 26.90 -15.13 -15.57
N ARG A 110 25.73 -14.46 -15.59
CA ARG A 110 25.55 -13.17 -16.30
C ARG A 110 25.45 -11.97 -15.38
N LEU A 111 25.30 -12.14 -14.07
CA LEU A 111 24.91 -11.06 -13.17
C LEU A 111 25.88 -10.74 -12.02
N LEU A 112 26.94 -11.53 -11.85
CA LEU A 112 27.96 -11.23 -10.85
C LEU A 112 29.28 -10.88 -11.53
N PRO A 113 29.92 -9.77 -11.17
CA PRO A 113 31.33 -9.63 -11.41
C PRO A 113 32.02 -10.72 -10.54
N ILE A 114 32.56 -11.71 -11.19
CA ILE A 114 33.50 -12.64 -10.56
C ILE A 114 34.77 -11.82 -10.35
N ASP A 115 35.06 -11.43 -9.12
CA ASP A 115 36.43 -11.14 -8.78
C ASP A 115 37.24 -12.44 -8.98
N ASN A 116 38.32 -12.34 -9.70
CA ASN A 116 39.10 -13.50 -10.13
C ASN A 116 39.84 -14.24 -8.98
N GLU A 117 39.47 -13.99 -7.73
CA GLU A 117 40.24 -14.42 -6.57
C GLU A 117 39.54 -15.52 -5.72
N GLY A 118 38.32 -15.93 -6.05
CA GLY A 118 37.68 -17.11 -5.43
C GLY A 118 37.26 -16.96 -3.99
N CYS A 119 37.35 -15.76 -3.41
CA CYS A 119 36.96 -15.47 -2.05
C CYS A 119 35.52 -14.93 -2.01
N CYS A 120 34.69 -15.50 -1.12
CA CYS A 120 33.32 -15.03 -0.88
C CYS A 120 33.34 -13.87 0.14
N PRO A 121 32.91 -12.66 -0.19
CA PRO A 121 32.89 -11.52 0.74
C PRO A 121 32.11 -11.74 2.04
N ASP A 122 31.26 -12.75 2.04
CA ASP A 122 30.34 -13.08 3.14
C ASP A 122 30.81 -14.26 4.01
N CYS A 123 31.98 -14.84 3.68
CA CYS A 123 32.58 -15.85 4.52
C CYS A 123 33.09 -15.21 5.82
N PRO A 124 32.84 -15.79 7.02
CA PRO A 124 33.43 -15.32 8.26
C PRO A 124 34.95 -15.19 8.24
N HIS A 125 35.61 -15.94 7.35
CA HIS A 125 37.05 -15.93 7.12
C HIS A 125 37.47 -15.11 5.89
N TYR A 126 36.59 -14.27 5.35
CA TYR A 126 36.91 -13.46 4.16
C TYR A 126 38.21 -12.65 4.25
N PRO A 127 38.54 -12.02 5.37
CA PRO A 127 39.82 -11.33 5.51
C PRO A 127 41.02 -12.28 5.39
N GLU A 128 40.92 -13.49 5.97
CA GLU A 128 41.99 -14.51 5.94
C GLU A 128 42.16 -15.11 4.53
N CYS A 129 41.06 -15.25 3.80
CA CYS A 129 41.05 -15.74 2.42
C CYS A 129 41.72 -14.76 1.44
N LEU A 130 41.67 -13.47 1.70
CA LEU A 130 42.38 -12.45 0.90
C LEU A 130 43.88 -12.50 1.08
N ASP A 131 44.36 -12.91 2.27
CA ASP A 131 45.78 -13.00 2.59
C ASP A 131 46.39 -14.35 2.22
N ASP A 132 45.59 -15.39 1.97
CA ASP A 132 46.00 -16.72 1.53
C ASP A 132 45.22 -17.23 0.32
N PRO A 133 45.75 -17.08 -0.89
CA PRO A 133 45.09 -17.52 -2.13
C PRO A 133 44.86 -19.05 -2.23
N SER A 134 45.43 -19.84 -1.32
CA SER A 134 45.19 -21.29 -1.24
C SER A 134 43.88 -21.64 -0.54
N LEU A 135 43.31 -20.69 0.18
CA LEU A 135 42.02 -20.80 0.87
C LEU A 135 40.91 -20.39 -0.11
N SER A 136 40.36 -21.33 -0.85
CA SER A 136 39.16 -21.06 -1.66
C SER A 136 37.90 -21.32 -0.83
N CYS A 137 36.79 -20.65 -1.20
CA CYS A 137 35.48 -20.89 -0.56
C CYS A 137 35.03 -22.37 -0.63
N ASN A 138 35.63 -23.18 -1.51
CA ASN A 138 35.38 -24.61 -1.61
C ASN A 138 36.20 -25.47 -0.63
N SER A 139 37.26 -24.92 -0.03
CA SER A 139 38.10 -25.65 0.92
C SER A 139 37.79 -25.34 2.38
N ILE A 140 37.19 -24.19 2.66
CA ILE A 140 36.60 -23.87 3.95
C ILE A 140 35.14 -24.29 3.85
N ILE A 141 34.74 -25.32 4.61
CA ILE A 141 33.34 -25.63 4.85
C ILE A 141 32.80 -24.43 5.64
N CYS A 142 32.37 -23.39 4.90
CA CYS A 142 31.40 -22.45 5.43
C CYS A 142 30.19 -23.35 5.70
N ASN A 143 29.98 -23.73 6.96
CA ASN A 143 28.73 -24.35 7.35
C ASN A 143 27.65 -23.39 6.89
N ASP A 144 26.96 -23.77 5.81
CA ASP A 144 25.84 -23.05 5.18
C ASP A 144 24.61 -23.01 6.08
N GLU A 145 24.77 -22.78 7.35
CA GLU A 145 23.70 -22.27 8.17
C GLU A 145 23.61 -20.79 7.86
N ASP A 146 22.78 -20.44 6.87
CA ASP A 146 22.37 -19.03 6.66
C ASP A 146 22.02 -18.43 8.02
N PRO A 147 22.84 -17.51 8.58
CA PRO A 147 22.62 -16.97 9.93
C PRO A 147 21.26 -16.28 10.01
N CYS A 148 20.67 -15.97 8.87
CA CYS A 148 19.36 -15.35 8.78
C CYS A 148 18.22 -16.38 8.77
N GLY A 149 18.50 -17.64 8.48
CA GLY A 149 17.52 -18.72 8.41
C GLY A 149 16.53 -18.58 7.26
N THR A 150 15.57 -19.49 7.18
CA THR A 150 14.58 -19.54 6.10
C THR A 150 13.68 -18.32 6.10
N LEU A 151 13.49 -17.71 4.92
CA LEU A 151 12.55 -16.62 4.73
C LEU A 151 11.11 -17.11 4.90
N THR A 152 10.40 -16.51 5.84
CA THR A 152 8.97 -16.75 6.08
C THR A 152 8.14 -15.68 5.39
N PHE A 153 7.08 -16.09 4.69
CA PHE A 153 6.11 -15.21 4.04
C PHE A 153 4.73 -15.41 4.65
N ILE A 154 4.10 -14.32 5.04
CA ILE A 154 2.72 -14.30 5.55
C ILE A 154 1.95 -13.25 4.74
N GLN A 155 0.76 -13.61 4.26
CA GLN A 155 -0.19 -12.67 3.66
C GLN A 155 -1.57 -12.87 4.27
N LYS A 156 -2.22 -11.75 4.58
CA LYS A 156 -3.60 -11.66 5.00
C LYS A 156 -4.31 -10.59 4.17
N GLY A 157 -5.51 -10.90 3.70
CA GLY A 157 -6.23 -9.99 2.79
C GLY A 157 -5.57 -9.85 1.40
N PRO A 158 -5.93 -8.83 0.60
CA PRO A 158 -6.95 -7.81 0.93
C PRO A 158 -8.34 -8.44 1.13
N TYR A 159 -9.09 -7.93 2.09
CA TYR A 159 -10.41 -8.47 2.44
C TYR A 159 -11.55 -7.74 1.74
N LEU A 160 -11.42 -6.43 1.53
CA LEU A 160 -12.43 -5.64 0.82
C LEU A 160 -12.39 -5.93 -0.68
N LEU A 161 -13.56 -6.10 -1.26
CA LEU A 161 -13.73 -6.18 -2.71
C LEU A 161 -14.24 -4.86 -3.29
N THR A 162 -14.74 -3.97 -2.43
CA THR A 162 -15.28 -2.68 -2.84
C THR A 162 -14.17 -1.73 -3.25
N GLN A 163 -14.41 -0.99 -4.33
CA GLN A 163 -13.58 0.10 -4.82
C GLN A 163 -14.45 1.35 -4.93
N TRP A 164 -14.98 1.78 -3.77
CA TRP A 164 -15.91 2.89 -3.74
C TRP A 164 -15.21 4.23 -3.62
N GLY A 165 -15.88 5.27 -4.10
CA GLY A 165 -15.38 6.64 -4.10
C GLY A 165 -16.31 7.59 -3.35
N GLN A 166 -16.04 8.89 -3.50
CA GLN A 166 -16.75 9.96 -2.80
C GLN A 166 -17.60 10.83 -3.75
N TRP A 167 -17.35 10.74 -5.04
CA TRP A 167 -17.95 11.52 -6.11
C TRP A 167 -18.71 10.64 -7.10
N TRP A 168 -19.15 11.18 -8.22
CA TRP A 168 -19.60 10.44 -9.40
C TRP A 168 -20.66 9.36 -9.10
N GLY A 169 -21.77 9.77 -8.50
CA GLY A 169 -22.87 8.87 -8.20
C GLY A 169 -22.84 8.37 -6.76
N TYR A 170 -21.70 8.06 -6.16
CA TYR A 170 -21.66 7.71 -4.73
C TYR A 170 -22.31 8.77 -3.84
N ASN A 171 -22.27 10.04 -4.27
CA ASN A 171 -22.83 11.20 -3.59
C ASN A 171 -24.27 11.59 -4.03
N ASP A 172 -24.98 10.73 -4.74
CA ASP A 172 -26.30 11.07 -5.31
C ASP A 172 -27.35 11.46 -4.25
N MET A 173 -27.25 10.96 -3.05
CA MET A 173 -28.11 11.33 -1.91
C MET A 173 -27.50 12.40 -1.00
N CYS A 174 -26.33 12.93 -1.33
CA CYS A 174 -25.71 14.01 -0.56
C CYS A 174 -26.35 15.38 -0.86
N PRO A 175 -26.18 16.38 0.01
CA PRO A 175 -26.74 17.72 -0.21
C PRO A 175 -26.23 18.37 -1.50
N ASN A 176 -27.13 18.99 -2.24
CA ASN A 176 -26.77 19.82 -3.38
C ASN A 176 -26.27 21.18 -2.88
N LEU A 177 -24.99 21.42 -3.03
CA LEU A 177 -24.32 22.67 -2.66
C LEU A 177 -23.83 23.48 -3.87
N GLY A 178 -24.23 23.07 -5.09
CA GLY A 178 -23.70 23.66 -6.31
C GLY A 178 -22.26 23.24 -6.63
N CYS A 179 -21.80 22.13 -6.07
CA CYS A 179 -20.47 21.61 -6.32
C CYS A 179 -20.35 21.13 -7.76
N ASN A 180 -19.13 21.23 -8.32
CA ASN A 180 -18.81 20.71 -9.66
C ASN A 180 -19.85 21.12 -10.74
N PRO A 181 -19.97 22.37 -11.13
CA PRO A 181 -21.04 22.89 -11.98
C PRO A 181 -21.05 22.26 -13.40
N THR A 182 -19.98 21.58 -13.81
CA THR A 182 -19.87 20.85 -15.09
C THR A 182 -19.96 19.34 -14.92
N GLY A 183 -20.13 18.83 -13.69
CA GLY A 183 -20.14 17.42 -13.38
C GLY A 183 -21.51 16.75 -13.50
N TYR A 184 -21.57 15.44 -13.20
CA TYR A 184 -22.76 14.61 -13.23
C TYR A 184 -23.88 15.12 -12.31
N ASN A 185 -23.52 15.54 -11.10
CA ASN A 185 -24.42 16.17 -10.13
C ASN A 185 -23.71 17.35 -9.44
N HIS A 186 -24.49 18.16 -8.69
CA HIS A 186 -23.99 19.31 -7.97
C HIS A 186 -23.89 19.05 -6.45
N ASN A 187 -23.89 17.79 -6.06
CA ASN A 187 -23.89 17.41 -4.65
C ASN A 187 -22.48 17.47 -4.06
N ALA A 188 -22.41 17.69 -2.75
CA ALA A 188 -21.17 17.56 -2.00
C ALA A 188 -20.66 16.11 -2.04
N PRO A 189 -19.33 15.87 -1.96
CA PRO A 189 -18.80 14.52 -1.85
C PRO A 189 -19.26 13.86 -0.55
N THR A 190 -19.32 12.52 -0.53
CA THR A 190 -19.73 11.74 0.66
C THR A 190 -18.82 11.97 1.87
N GLY A 191 -17.56 12.32 1.63
CA GLY A 191 -16.52 12.43 2.66
C GLY A 191 -15.80 11.09 2.89
N CYS A 192 -14.50 11.17 3.16
CA CYS A 192 -13.64 9.99 3.27
C CYS A 192 -14.02 9.09 4.46
N VAL A 193 -14.39 9.68 5.60
CA VAL A 193 -14.84 8.95 6.79
C VAL A 193 -16.07 8.10 6.48
N ALA A 194 -17.11 8.70 5.87
CA ALA A 194 -18.34 7.98 5.50
C ALA A 194 -18.06 6.89 4.46
N THR A 195 -17.16 7.15 3.50
CA THR A 195 -16.77 6.17 2.49
C THR A 195 -16.03 4.97 3.11
N ALA A 196 -15.10 5.22 4.03
CA ALA A 196 -14.39 4.16 4.75
C ALA A 196 -15.37 3.32 5.60
N MET A 197 -16.26 3.97 6.37
CA MET A 197 -17.32 3.31 7.14
C MET A 197 -18.19 2.44 6.23
N ALA A 198 -18.69 3.00 5.14
CA ALA A 198 -19.59 2.30 4.23
C ALA A 198 -18.95 1.04 3.63
N GLN A 199 -17.68 1.08 3.26
CA GLN A 199 -16.95 -0.08 2.76
C GLN A 199 -16.78 -1.17 3.83
N VAL A 200 -16.47 -0.80 5.08
CA VAL A 200 -16.38 -1.74 6.19
C VAL A 200 -17.76 -2.34 6.55
N ILE A 201 -18.82 -1.53 6.58
CA ILE A 201 -20.19 -2.02 6.79
C ILE A 201 -20.60 -3.00 5.68
N ARG A 202 -20.28 -2.68 4.41
CA ARG A 202 -20.53 -3.57 3.26
C ARG A 202 -19.72 -4.86 3.33
N TYR A 203 -18.50 -4.82 3.84
CA TYR A 203 -17.66 -6.00 4.04
C TYR A 203 -18.32 -6.99 5.00
N TRP A 204 -18.78 -6.51 6.15
CA TRP A 204 -19.43 -7.35 7.14
C TRP A 204 -20.85 -7.79 6.72
N ALA A 205 -21.55 -6.97 5.95
CA ALA A 205 -22.87 -7.23 5.40
C ALA A 205 -23.88 -7.78 6.45
N VAL A 206 -23.75 -7.30 7.67
CA VAL A 206 -24.63 -7.71 8.78
C VAL A 206 -25.91 -6.89 8.82
N PRO A 207 -26.99 -7.41 9.42
CA PRO A 207 -28.19 -6.64 9.61
C PRO A 207 -27.91 -5.35 10.40
N THR A 208 -28.40 -4.24 9.87
CA THR A 208 -28.37 -2.94 10.53
C THR A 208 -29.82 -2.46 10.71
N PRO A 209 -30.09 -1.44 11.55
CA PRO A 209 -31.42 -0.86 11.67
C PRO A 209 -32.03 -0.34 10.36
N PHE A 210 -31.19 -0.15 9.32
CA PHE A 210 -31.61 0.39 8.03
C PHE A 210 -32.01 -0.66 6.99
N ASN A 211 -31.84 -1.96 7.29
CA ASN A 211 -32.17 -3.06 6.38
C ASN A 211 -31.63 -2.90 4.96
N PHE A 212 -30.33 -2.69 4.84
CA PHE A 212 -29.64 -2.57 3.53
C PHE A 212 -29.69 -3.89 2.76
N ASN A 213 -29.96 -3.80 1.47
CA ASN A 213 -29.77 -4.91 0.54
C ASN A 213 -28.31 -4.95 0.08
N TYR A 214 -27.45 -5.60 0.82
CA TYR A 214 -26.01 -5.70 0.49
C TYR A 214 -25.74 -6.46 -0.80
N SER A 215 -26.58 -7.42 -1.18
CA SER A 215 -26.43 -8.14 -2.46
C SER A 215 -26.66 -7.24 -3.67
N GLY A 216 -27.39 -6.15 -3.50
CA GLY A 216 -27.60 -5.12 -4.51
C GLY A 216 -26.50 -4.06 -4.60
N MET A 217 -25.45 -4.17 -3.77
CA MET A 217 -24.33 -3.22 -3.78
C MET A 217 -23.13 -3.79 -4.56
N PRO A 218 -22.88 -3.33 -5.81
CA PRO A 218 -21.73 -3.79 -6.59
C PRO A 218 -20.40 -3.35 -5.93
N ASN A 219 -19.31 -4.06 -6.23
CA ASN A 219 -17.98 -3.72 -5.73
C ASN A 219 -17.44 -2.42 -6.32
N THR A 220 -17.84 -2.10 -7.54
CA THR A 220 -17.55 -0.83 -8.24
C THR A 220 -18.85 -0.19 -8.68
N TYR A 221 -18.88 1.14 -8.75
CA TYR A 221 -20.07 1.84 -9.24
C TYR A 221 -20.36 1.46 -10.69
N ASN A 222 -21.63 1.13 -10.98
CA ASN A 222 -22.04 0.81 -12.33
C ASN A 222 -22.83 1.97 -12.93
N TYR A 223 -22.21 2.74 -13.79
CA TYR A 223 -22.81 3.91 -14.43
C TYR A 223 -23.87 3.56 -15.48
N PHE A 224 -23.88 2.34 -16.02
CA PHE A 224 -24.70 2.01 -17.17
C PHE A 224 -25.85 1.06 -16.86
N TYR A 225 -25.70 0.13 -15.92
CA TYR A 225 -26.64 -0.99 -15.74
C TYR A 225 -27.01 -1.25 -14.28
N GLY A 226 -26.47 -0.49 -13.32
CA GLY A 226 -26.59 -0.79 -11.91
C GLY A 226 -27.66 0.04 -11.21
N ASN A 227 -28.47 -0.61 -10.39
CA ASN A 227 -29.21 0.08 -9.34
C ASN A 227 -28.25 0.32 -8.15
N ASN A 228 -27.63 1.48 -8.11
CA ASN A 228 -26.68 1.84 -7.06
C ASN A 228 -27.39 2.44 -5.82
N THR A 229 -28.71 2.44 -5.77
CA THR A 229 -29.48 3.10 -4.70
C THR A 229 -29.06 2.67 -3.31
N GLU A 230 -28.76 1.40 -3.10
CA GLU A 230 -28.32 0.91 -1.80
C GLU A 230 -26.93 1.45 -1.38
N ILE A 231 -26.02 1.65 -2.35
CA ILE A 231 -24.72 2.32 -2.07
C ILE A 231 -24.98 3.76 -1.66
N HIS A 232 -25.84 4.48 -2.40
CA HIS A 232 -26.18 5.88 -2.07
C HIS A 232 -26.81 6.01 -0.70
N ARG A 233 -27.72 5.08 -0.35
CA ARG A 233 -28.37 5.03 0.97
C ARG A 233 -27.34 4.79 2.07
N LEU A 234 -26.45 3.82 1.89
CA LEU A 234 -25.40 3.51 2.87
C LEU A 234 -24.45 4.68 3.06
N MET A 235 -23.94 5.25 1.95
CA MET A 235 -23.07 6.42 1.98
C MET A 235 -23.72 7.60 2.71
N ARG A 236 -24.98 7.90 2.38
CA ARG A 236 -25.72 8.97 3.02
C ARG A 236 -25.94 8.70 4.51
N LYS A 237 -26.31 7.49 4.90
CA LYS A 237 -26.51 7.13 6.30
C LYS A 237 -25.23 7.17 7.11
N ALA A 238 -24.10 6.73 6.53
CA ALA A 238 -22.79 6.86 7.16
C ALA A 238 -22.40 8.34 7.38
N ALA A 239 -22.62 9.18 6.38
CA ALA A 239 -22.34 10.61 6.48
C ALA A 239 -23.23 11.33 7.49
N ASP A 240 -24.55 11.01 7.52
CA ASP A 240 -25.48 11.60 8.49
C ASP A 240 -25.12 11.20 9.92
N ALA A 241 -24.75 9.93 10.14
CA ALA A 241 -24.38 9.43 11.46
C ALA A 241 -23.22 10.22 12.07
N VAL A 242 -22.17 10.49 11.31
CA VAL A 242 -21.00 11.27 11.77
C VAL A 242 -21.20 12.78 11.66
N GLN A 243 -22.44 13.25 11.49
CA GLN A 243 -22.77 14.67 11.36
C GLN A 243 -21.89 15.40 10.33
N MET A 244 -21.72 14.80 9.16
CA MET A 244 -20.80 15.25 8.12
C MET A 244 -20.88 16.76 7.87
N GLN A 245 -19.77 17.46 7.97
CA GLN A 245 -19.60 18.85 7.59
C GLN A 245 -19.42 18.92 6.05
N TRP A 246 -20.50 19.18 5.36
CA TRP A 246 -20.55 19.17 3.91
C TRP A 246 -19.78 20.35 3.28
N GLY A 247 -19.03 20.07 2.24
CA GLY A 247 -18.27 21.07 1.49
C GLY A 247 -17.83 20.62 0.12
N CYS A 248 -17.82 21.55 -0.86
CA CYS A 248 -17.44 21.22 -2.24
C CYS A 248 -15.95 20.84 -2.41
N GLY A 249 -15.06 21.34 -1.58
CA GLY A 249 -13.64 20.97 -1.59
C GLY A 249 -13.32 19.70 -0.80
N GLY A 250 -14.34 19.06 -0.22
CA GLY A 250 -14.27 17.88 0.62
C GLY A 250 -15.18 17.98 1.82
N SER A 251 -15.97 16.95 2.09
CA SER A 251 -16.80 16.84 3.29
C SER A 251 -15.98 16.23 4.43
N LYS A 252 -16.16 16.71 5.68
CA LYS A 252 -15.32 16.40 6.83
C LYS A 252 -16.12 15.82 7.98
N ALA A 253 -15.54 14.81 8.63
CA ALA A 253 -15.97 14.27 9.91
C ALA A 253 -14.74 13.69 10.64
N ASP A 254 -14.87 13.40 11.92
CA ASP A 254 -13.80 12.82 12.72
C ASP A 254 -13.94 11.28 12.83
N ASN A 255 -12.82 10.56 12.97
CA ASN A 255 -12.82 9.11 13.07
C ASN A 255 -13.31 8.60 14.43
N ASP A 256 -13.22 9.38 15.49
CA ASP A 256 -13.80 9.02 16.79
C ASP A 256 -15.33 8.98 16.73
N ASP A 257 -15.97 9.95 16.07
CA ASP A 257 -17.40 9.91 15.79
C ASP A 257 -17.77 8.66 14.99
N ALA A 258 -16.97 8.31 13.99
CA ALA A 258 -17.20 7.10 13.19
C ALA A 258 -17.13 5.81 14.02
N ALA A 259 -16.21 5.71 14.96
CA ALA A 259 -16.13 4.55 15.86
C ALA A 259 -17.35 4.44 16.77
N ASP A 260 -17.88 5.56 17.26
CA ASP A 260 -19.06 5.58 18.07
C ASP A 260 -20.32 5.26 17.27
N GLU A 261 -20.44 5.80 16.07
CA GLU A 261 -21.61 5.62 15.22
C GLU A 261 -21.68 4.23 14.56
N LEU A 262 -20.56 3.57 14.34
CA LEU A 262 -20.56 2.15 13.97
C LEU A 262 -21.30 1.30 15.03
N LYS A 263 -21.12 1.61 16.32
CA LYS A 263 -21.82 0.93 17.43
C LYS A 263 -23.25 1.42 17.58
N ASN A 264 -23.42 2.73 17.75
CA ASN A 264 -24.68 3.32 18.17
C ASN A 264 -25.73 3.34 17.05
N THR A 265 -25.31 3.65 15.82
CA THR A 265 -26.19 3.82 14.67
C THR A 265 -26.27 2.57 13.81
N PHE A 266 -25.14 1.86 13.60
CA PHE A 266 -25.11 0.68 12.72
C PHE A 266 -25.18 -0.65 13.47
N GLY A 267 -25.13 -0.65 14.80
CA GLY A 267 -25.36 -1.83 15.62
C GLY A 267 -24.18 -2.79 15.70
N PHE A 268 -22.98 -2.33 15.41
CA PHE A 268 -21.77 -3.12 15.65
C PHE A 268 -21.55 -3.35 17.15
N SER A 269 -21.10 -4.54 17.50
CA SER A 269 -20.82 -4.89 18.91
C SER A 269 -19.55 -4.21 19.42
N SER A 270 -18.63 -3.89 18.54
CA SER A 270 -17.37 -3.23 18.85
C SER A 270 -16.89 -2.34 17.69
N ALA A 271 -16.33 -1.19 18.04
CA ALA A 271 -15.49 -0.35 17.20
C ALA A 271 -14.73 0.57 18.16
N ASN A 272 -13.42 0.42 18.23
CA ASN A 272 -12.57 1.16 19.17
C ASN A 272 -11.77 2.21 18.41
N TYR A 273 -11.65 3.40 18.97
CA TYR A 273 -10.84 4.48 18.43
C TYR A 273 -9.56 4.68 19.24
N THR A 274 -8.49 5.05 18.57
CA THR A 274 -7.27 5.59 19.19
C THR A 274 -6.70 6.69 18.32
N ASN A 275 -6.25 7.76 18.96
CA ASN A 275 -5.59 8.90 18.31
C ASN A 275 -4.10 8.67 18.03
N THR A 276 -3.67 7.42 18.06
CA THR A 276 -2.29 7.01 17.80
C THR A 276 -2.28 5.71 17.02
N TYR A 277 -1.56 5.68 15.93
CA TYR A 277 -1.35 4.47 15.14
C TYR A 277 -0.58 3.41 15.97
N ASN A 278 -1.09 2.17 15.94
CA ASN A 278 -0.46 1.03 16.61
C ASN A 278 -0.39 -0.17 15.66
N GLN A 279 0.80 -0.45 15.16
CA GLN A 279 1.05 -1.55 14.23
C GLN A 279 0.64 -2.91 14.78
N SER A 280 0.93 -3.19 16.05
CA SER A 280 0.64 -4.51 16.63
C SER A 280 -0.88 -4.75 16.71
N VAL A 281 -1.65 -3.73 17.08
CA VAL A 281 -3.11 -3.77 17.08
C VAL A 281 -3.65 -3.93 15.65
N LEU A 282 -3.11 -3.18 14.68
CA LEU A 282 -3.48 -3.30 13.27
C LEU A 282 -3.28 -4.74 12.78
N LEU A 283 -2.08 -5.29 12.94
CA LEU A 283 -1.77 -6.66 12.49
C LEU A 283 -2.62 -7.72 13.20
N ALA A 284 -2.92 -7.54 14.49
CA ALA A 284 -3.82 -8.43 15.22
C ALA A 284 -5.21 -8.45 14.58
N ASN A 285 -5.78 -7.29 14.25
CA ASN A 285 -7.07 -7.18 13.56
C ASN A 285 -7.03 -7.88 12.18
N LEU A 286 -6.04 -7.55 11.37
CA LEU A 286 -5.91 -8.13 10.03
C LEU A 286 -5.68 -9.64 10.04
N ASN A 287 -5.05 -10.20 11.08
CA ASN A 287 -4.91 -11.65 11.25
C ASN A 287 -6.27 -12.36 11.38
N TYR A 288 -7.26 -11.71 12.00
CA TYR A 288 -8.61 -12.23 12.15
C TYR A 288 -9.56 -11.84 11.01
N GLY A 289 -9.09 -11.11 10.01
CA GLY A 289 -9.91 -10.63 8.90
C GLY A 289 -10.74 -9.40 9.27
N TYR A 290 -10.30 -8.61 10.23
CA TYR A 290 -10.98 -7.39 10.65
C TYR A 290 -10.33 -6.17 9.96
N PRO A 291 -10.99 -5.55 8.99
CA PRO A 291 -10.50 -4.31 8.39
C PRO A 291 -10.40 -3.20 9.43
N VAL A 292 -9.40 -2.34 9.28
CA VAL A 292 -9.13 -1.21 10.17
C VAL A 292 -9.29 0.08 9.37
N ILE A 293 -10.00 1.07 9.92
CA ILE A 293 -10.02 2.41 9.33
C ILE A 293 -8.82 3.18 9.89
N LEU A 294 -8.03 3.74 9.01
CA LEU A 294 -6.89 4.59 9.33
C LEU A 294 -7.19 6.04 8.97
N GLY A 295 -6.61 6.95 9.72
CA GLY A 295 -6.65 8.37 9.41
C GLY A 295 -5.31 9.06 9.57
N GLY A 296 -5.17 10.20 8.91
CA GLY A 296 -3.97 11.00 9.01
C GLY A 296 -4.07 12.32 8.25
N TYR A 297 -3.09 13.19 8.44
CA TYR A 297 -3.02 14.50 7.81
C TYR A 297 -1.72 14.66 7.03
N ARG A 298 -1.78 15.38 5.89
CA ARG A 298 -0.60 15.65 5.05
C ARG A 298 0.15 16.89 5.46
N THR A 299 -0.54 17.88 6.02
CA THR A 299 0.02 19.18 6.36
C THR A 299 -0.08 19.43 7.86
N ARG A 300 1.01 19.96 8.42
CA ARG A 300 1.08 20.45 9.79
C ARG A 300 1.58 21.90 9.75
N THR A 301 0.78 22.81 10.25
CA THR A 301 1.13 24.23 10.42
C THR A 301 1.40 24.50 11.89
N TRP A 302 2.36 25.35 12.17
CA TRP A 302 2.68 25.73 13.54
C TRP A 302 2.04 27.06 13.90
N PHE A 303 1.23 27.05 14.97
CA PHE A 303 0.70 28.23 15.63
C PHE A 303 1.09 28.17 17.09
N TRP A 304 2.07 28.98 17.48
CA TRP A 304 2.52 28.97 18.89
C TRP A 304 1.36 29.15 19.88
N PRO A 305 1.18 28.29 20.88
CA PRO A 305 1.94 27.05 21.19
C PRO A 305 1.34 25.78 20.56
N PHE A 306 0.46 25.85 19.58
CA PHE A 306 -0.31 24.75 19.02
C PHE A 306 0.10 24.40 17.59
N TYR A 307 -0.27 23.20 17.15
CA TYR A 307 -0.20 22.78 15.76
C TYR A 307 -1.59 22.74 15.14
N GLY A 308 -1.74 23.27 13.95
CA GLY A 308 -2.87 23.04 13.06
C GLY A 308 -2.57 21.85 12.12
N TYR A 309 -3.61 21.12 11.72
CA TYR A 309 -3.50 20.01 10.79
C TYR A 309 -4.50 20.19 9.66
N GLU A 310 -4.05 19.98 8.41
CA GLU A 310 -4.86 20.18 7.22
C GLU A 310 -4.67 19.03 6.25
N ASN A 311 -5.58 18.92 5.27
CA ASN A 311 -5.56 17.88 4.26
C ASN A 311 -5.60 16.49 4.90
N GLY A 312 -6.56 16.27 5.80
CA GLY A 312 -6.85 15.00 6.43
C GLY A 312 -7.51 14.03 5.45
N HIS A 313 -7.30 12.72 5.69
CA HIS A 313 -7.96 11.65 4.97
C HIS A 313 -8.18 10.45 5.88
N SER A 314 -9.27 9.70 5.61
CA SER A 314 -9.55 8.42 6.25
C SER A 314 -9.73 7.35 5.17
N TRP A 315 -9.14 6.17 5.38
CA TRP A 315 -9.15 5.07 4.41
C TRP A 315 -9.19 3.72 5.14
N VAL A 316 -9.33 2.63 4.41
CA VAL A 316 -9.36 1.29 4.99
C VAL A 316 -8.02 0.59 4.75
N CYS A 317 -7.45 0.04 5.81
CA CYS A 317 -6.40 -0.96 5.73
C CYS A 317 -7.05 -2.33 5.89
N ASP A 318 -6.98 -3.16 4.86
CA ASP A 318 -7.72 -4.42 4.76
C ASP A 318 -6.84 -5.65 4.52
N GLY A 319 -5.55 -5.51 4.71
CA GLY A 319 -4.64 -6.63 4.56
C GLY A 319 -3.19 -6.25 4.82
N TYR A 320 -2.36 -7.26 4.97
CA TYR A 320 -0.92 -7.09 4.99
C TYR A 320 -0.22 -8.28 4.34
N TYR A 321 0.99 -8.07 3.84
CA TYR A 321 1.95 -9.14 3.69
C TYR A 321 3.26 -8.78 4.38
N ARG A 322 3.88 -9.79 4.94
CA ARG A 322 5.16 -9.69 5.63
C ARG A 322 6.06 -10.81 5.16
N TYR A 323 7.30 -10.48 4.85
CA TYR A 323 8.36 -11.47 4.72
C TYR A 323 9.47 -11.14 5.69
N TYR A 324 9.95 -12.18 6.38
CA TYR A 324 10.90 -12.00 7.46
C TYR A 324 11.72 -13.27 7.69
N ASN A 325 12.89 -13.07 8.26
CA ASN A 325 13.73 -14.11 8.84
C ASN A 325 14.40 -13.53 10.11
N ASN A 326 15.45 -14.19 10.63
CA ASN A 326 16.14 -13.74 11.83
C ASN A 326 16.89 -12.40 11.67
N CYS A 327 17.16 -11.96 10.43
CA CYS A 327 17.97 -10.78 10.16
C CYS A 327 17.14 -9.56 9.77
N TYR A 328 15.99 -9.75 9.11
CA TYR A 328 15.17 -8.65 8.58
C TYR A 328 13.70 -9.00 8.51
N SER A 329 12.90 -7.97 8.46
CA SER A 329 11.46 -8.06 8.31
C SER A 329 10.94 -6.90 7.47
N TYR A 330 10.15 -7.20 6.45
CA TYR A 330 9.49 -6.23 5.60
C TYR A 330 7.98 -6.41 5.71
N LEU A 331 7.29 -5.32 5.95
CA LEU A 331 5.84 -5.27 6.11
C LEU A 331 5.24 -4.34 5.05
N TYR A 332 4.20 -4.82 4.38
CA TYR A 332 3.39 -4.04 3.46
C TYR A 332 1.93 -4.14 3.87
N LEU A 333 1.22 -3.03 3.78
CA LEU A 333 -0.18 -2.90 4.13
C LEU A 333 -1.01 -2.71 2.87
N SER A 334 -2.13 -3.40 2.77
CA SER A 334 -3.13 -3.17 1.74
C SER A 334 -3.99 -1.98 2.13
N MET A 335 -4.00 -0.95 1.30
CA MET A 335 -4.74 0.30 1.51
C MET A 335 -5.83 0.44 0.43
N ASN A 336 -7.05 0.69 0.88
CA ASN A 336 -8.18 1.09 0.05
C ASN A 336 -8.50 2.55 0.38
N TRP A 337 -8.13 3.45 -0.50
CA TRP A 337 -8.17 4.89 -0.26
C TRP A 337 -9.56 5.51 -0.39
N GLY A 338 -10.54 4.76 -0.89
CA GLY A 338 -11.88 5.29 -1.11
C GLY A 338 -11.94 6.29 -2.28
N TRP A 339 -11.15 6.04 -3.33
CA TRP A 339 -11.05 6.86 -4.55
C TRP A 339 -11.31 6.04 -5.82
N GLU A 340 -12.37 5.23 -5.81
CA GLU A 340 -12.78 4.37 -6.93
C GLU A 340 -11.69 3.40 -7.39
N GLY A 341 -10.90 2.88 -6.44
CA GLY A 341 -9.78 1.99 -6.71
C GLY A 341 -8.50 2.69 -7.13
N THR A 342 -8.53 4.02 -7.31
CA THR A 342 -7.33 4.79 -7.60
C THR A 342 -6.39 4.74 -6.39
N ASP A 343 -5.13 4.41 -6.66
CA ASP A 343 -4.07 4.22 -5.68
C ASP A 343 -4.26 3.04 -4.71
N ASP A 344 -5.36 2.28 -4.79
CA ASP A 344 -5.53 1.09 -3.97
C ASP A 344 -4.41 0.09 -4.23
N GLY A 345 -3.80 -0.45 -3.16
CA GLY A 345 -2.69 -1.39 -3.33
C GLY A 345 -1.87 -1.61 -2.07
N TRP A 346 -0.68 -2.17 -2.27
CA TRP A 346 0.25 -2.52 -1.21
C TRP A 346 1.28 -1.41 -1.00
N TYR A 347 1.33 -0.88 0.23
CA TYR A 347 2.23 0.18 0.65
C TYR A 347 3.21 -0.37 1.68
N ALA A 348 4.50 -0.05 1.54
CA ALA A 348 5.46 -0.35 2.58
C ALA A 348 4.98 0.26 3.90
N TYR A 349 5.21 -0.47 4.99
CA TYR A 349 4.95 0.06 6.33
C TYR A 349 5.58 1.46 6.46
N ASP A 350 4.87 2.41 7.05
CA ASP A 350 5.21 3.84 7.19
C ASP A 350 5.13 4.69 5.90
N ASN A 351 4.91 4.11 4.74
CA ASN A 351 4.71 4.85 3.50
C ASN A 351 3.21 5.09 3.24
N TRP A 352 2.65 6.12 3.85
CA TRP A 352 1.25 6.52 3.69
C TRP A 352 1.11 7.66 2.68
N ASN A 353 1.73 7.47 1.53
CA ASN A 353 1.84 8.46 0.47
C ASN A 353 1.21 7.93 -0.84
N PRO A 354 -0.13 7.91 -0.95
CA PRO A 354 -0.77 7.55 -2.20
C PRO A 354 -0.45 8.63 -3.25
N PRO A 355 -0.11 8.20 -4.46
CA PRO A 355 0.36 9.09 -5.52
C PRO A 355 -0.56 10.28 -5.81
N SER A 356 -1.88 10.05 -5.86
CA SER A 356 -2.87 11.11 -6.14
C SER A 356 -3.05 12.13 -5.02
N ALA A 357 -2.55 11.86 -3.81
CA ALA A 357 -2.72 12.77 -2.68
C ALA A 357 -1.78 13.98 -2.70
N GLY A 358 -0.66 13.88 -3.38
CA GLY A 358 0.36 14.94 -3.37
C GLY A 358 1.08 15.10 -2.02
N GLY A 359 1.19 14.03 -1.23
CA GLY A 359 1.92 14.01 0.03
C GLY A 359 1.50 12.89 0.99
N SER A 360 2.32 12.64 2.00
CA SER A 360 2.12 11.54 2.95
C SER A 360 1.24 11.94 4.13
N TYR A 361 0.30 11.06 4.50
CA TYR A 361 -0.58 11.19 5.68
C TYR A 361 0.13 10.82 6.99
N LYS A 362 1.25 11.45 7.26
CA LYS A 362 2.16 11.12 8.37
C LYS A 362 1.90 11.87 9.68
N TYR A 363 0.98 12.83 9.69
CA TYR A 363 0.72 13.64 10.87
C TYR A 363 -0.60 13.22 11.53
N LYS A 364 -0.64 13.28 12.87
CA LYS A 364 -1.82 13.00 13.69
C LYS A 364 -2.55 11.74 13.21
N GLN A 365 -1.79 10.67 13.05
CA GLN A 365 -2.32 9.38 12.61
C GLN A 365 -3.21 8.78 13.69
N ASP A 366 -4.37 8.28 13.29
CA ASP A 366 -5.33 7.61 14.15
C ASP A 366 -5.84 6.32 13.52
N MET A 367 -6.62 5.54 14.27
CA MET A 367 -7.20 4.31 13.76
C MET A 367 -8.48 3.92 14.50
N ILE A 368 -9.40 3.27 13.75
CA ILE A 368 -10.55 2.55 14.29
C ILE A 368 -10.30 1.06 14.07
N TYR A 369 -10.34 0.29 15.14
CA TYR A 369 -10.00 -1.12 15.17
C TYR A 369 -10.99 -1.95 15.98
N ASN A 370 -10.88 -3.28 15.93
CA ASN A 370 -11.88 -4.18 16.49
C ASN A 370 -13.30 -3.83 16.03
N ILE A 371 -13.44 -3.57 14.73
CA ILE A 371 -14.73 -3.26 14.13
C ILE A 371 -15.44 -4.60 13.90
N LEU A 372 -16.32 -4.95 14.83
CA LEU A 372 -17.00 -6.25 14.86
C LEU A 372 -18.52 -6.06 14.85
N PRO A 373 -19.25 -6.90 14.10
CA PRO A 373 -20.71 -6.87 14.06
C PRO A 373 -21.34 -7.29 15.38
#